data_ed3339889de5e7d404f021fdc685251b
#
_entry.id   ed3339889de5e7d404f021fdc685251b
#
_cell.length_a   1.000
_cell.length_b   1.000
_cell.length_c   1.000
_cell.angle_alpha   90.00
_cell.angle_beta   90.00
_cell.angle_gamma   90.00
#
_symmetry.space_group_name_H-M   'P 1'
#
loop_
_entity.id
_entity.type
_entity.pdbx_description
1 polymer ?
#
loop_
_entity_poly.entity_id
_entity_poly.type
_entity_poly.pdbx_seq_one_letter_code
_entity_poly.pdbx_strand_id
1 'polypeptide(L)'
;MKNQIITLLFVSIVLVTGCKPSHEKSVSRINVMEKNLFSPDVVSFNKEKSDSLVAFYMEFIQEYPQDSLSAGYLFKAANLAMNAGDGKKALLFFDQYIQDYPGKPKAAMCMFFKAFVYENLMHDLDKARETYTIFIEKYPSNDFAKDAKLALQNLGKTPEMIVREFEARAKADSARRADSLAKMKKTRKR
;
A
#
# COMPACT_ATOMS: atom_id res chain seq x y z
N MET A 1 -75.06 2.27 8.88
CA MET A 1 -74.22 1.15 8.49
C MET A 1 -73.25 1.73 7.44
N LYS A 2 -72.01 2.02 7.84
CA LYS A 2 -70.99 2.62 6.98
C LYS A 2 -70.06 1.51 6.48
N ASN A 3 -70.10 1.24 5.17
CA ASN A 3 -69.17 0.32 4.54
C ASN A 3 -67.83 1.05 4.37
N GLN A 4 -66.83 0.63 5.11
CA GLN A 4 -65.45 1.01 4.85
C GLN A 4 -64.86 0.09 3.78
N ILE A 5 -64.61 0.65 2.62
CA ILE A 5 -63.88 0.00 1.52
C ILE A 5 -62.39 0.18 1.86
N ILE A 6 -61.76 -0.90 2.33
CA ILE A 6 -60.30 -0.96 2.52
C ILE A 6 -59.65 -1.17 1.17
N THR A 7 -59.12 -0.10 0.61
CA THR A 7 -58.33 -0.15 -0.63
C THR A 7 -56.92 -0.64 -0.27
N LEU A 8 -56.65 -1.91 -0.51
CA LEU A 8 -55.32 -2.52 -0.42
C LEU A 8 -54.44 -1.98 -1.55
N LEU A 9 -53.56 -1.04 -1.19
CA LEU A 9 -52.54 -0.51 -2.11
C LEU A 9 -51.41 -1.55 -2.17
N PHE A 10 -51.41 -2.41 -3.15
CA PHE A 10 -50.30 -3.27 -3.49
C PHE A 10 -49.15 -2.42 -4.02
N VAL A 11 -48.21 -2.06 -3.18
CA VAL A 11 -46.93 -1.51 -3.59
C VAL A 11 -46.14 -2.65 -4.21
N SER A 12 -46.16 -2.76 -5.52
CA SER A 12 -45.29 -3.63 -6.29
C SER A 12 -43.86 -3.11 -6.18
N ILE A 13 -43.10 -3.64 -5.24
CA ILE A 13 -41.62 -3.46 -5.22
C ILE A 13 -41.10 -4.25 -6.41
N VAL A 14 -40.84 -3.55 -7.52
CA VAL A 14 -40.09 -4.09 -8.65
C VAL A 14 -38.64 -4.27 -8.15
N LEU A 15 -38.35 -5.47 -7.71
CA LEU A 15 -36.95 -5.89 -7.50
C LEU A 15 -36.29 -5.92 -8.88
N VAL A 16 -35.59 -4.86 -9.24
CA VAL A 16 -34.68 -4.86 -10.36
C VAL A 16 -33.52 -5.76 -9.96
N THR A 17 -33.69 -7.06 -10.14
CA THR A 17 -32.60 -8.02 -10.09
C THR A 17 -31.75 -7.81 -11.34
N GLY A 18 -30.89 -6.80 -11.33
CA GLY A 18 -29.79 -6.70 -12.28
C GLY A 18 -29.05 -8.03 -12.25
N CYS A 19 -28.97 -8.73 -13.38
CA CYS A 19 -28.30 -10.01 -13.49
C CYS A 19 -26.82 -9.76 -13.19
N LYS A 20 -26.40 -10.05 -11.95
CA LYS A 20 -24.99 -9.93 -11.54
C LYS A 20 -24.14 -10.87 -12.41
N PRO A 21 -22.96 -10.45 -12.86
CA PRO A 21 -22.10 -11.33 -13.63
C PRO A 21 -21.71 -12.53 -12.76
N SER A 22 -21.63 -13.71 -13.36
CA SER A 22 -21.12 -14.89 -12.63
C SER A 22 -19.67 -14.68 -12.18
N HIS A 23 -19.26 -15.36 -11.13
CA HIS A 23 -17.87 -15.33 -10.60
C HIS A 23 -16.82 -15.43 -11.73
N GLU A 24 -16.95 -16.42 -12.61
CA GLU A 24 -16.04 -16.62 -13.73
C GLU A 24 -15.98 -15.44 -14.70
N LYS A 25 -17.13 -14.80 -14.96
CA LYS A 25 -17.18 -13.61 -15.83
C LYS A 25 -16.50 -12.41 -15.17
N SER A 26 -16.67 -12.23 -13.85
CA SER A 26 -16.00 -11.18 -13.09
C SER A 26 -14.48 -11.36 -13.11
N VAL A 27 -13.99 -12.57 -12.84
CA VAL A 27 -12.56 -12.90 -12.92
C VAL A 27 -12.02 -12.70 -14.34
N SER A 28 -12.71 -13.20 -15.36
CA SER A 28 -12.29 -13.04 -16.75
C SER A 28 -12.20 -11.57 -17.15
N ARG A 29 -13.16 -10.74 -16.74
CA ARG A 29 -13.16 -9.30 -17.02
C ARG A 29 -11.98 -8.60 -16.34
N ILE A 30 -11.72 -8.89 -15.06
CA ILE A 30 -10.58 -8.36 -14.33
C ILE A 30 -9.27 -8.74 -15.04
N ASN A 31 -9.08 -10.01 -15.42
CA ASN A 31 -7.89 -10.47 -16.11
C ASN A 31 -7.64 -9.74 -17.44
N VAL A 32 -8.67 -9.48 -18.21
CA VAL A 32 -8.57 -8.70 -19.47
C VAL A 32 -8.14 -7.26 -19.17
N MET A 33 -8.71 -6.64 -18.13
CA MET A 33 -8.36 -5.27 -17.76
C MET A 33 -6.93 -5.17 -17.21
N GLU A 34 -6.50 -6.13 -16.39
CA GLU A 34 -5.11 -6.25 -15.92
C GLU A 34 -4.14 -6.35 -17.10
N LYS A 35 -4.41 -7.25 -18.05
CA LYS A 35 -3.59 -7.40 -19.25
C LYS A 35 -3.48 -6.10 -20.04
N ASN A 36 -4.59 -5.36 -20.19
CA ASN A 36 -4.61 -4.10 -20.91
C ASN A 36 -3.91 -2.96 -20.16
N LEU A 37 -3.88 -2.98 -18.83
CA LEU A 37 -3.23 -1.95 -18.02
C LEU A 37 -1.73 -2.20 -17.87
N PHE A 38 -1.32 -3.47 -17.76
CA PHE A 38 0.07 -3.88 -17.50
C PHE A 38 0.76 -4.49 -18.73
N SER A 39 0.23 -4.28 -19.93
CA SER A 39 0.88 -4.70 -21.16
C SER A 39 2.25 -4.01 -21.31
N PRO A 40 3.28 -4.73 -21.78
CA PRO A 40 4.59 -4.14 -22.07
C PRO A 40 4.56 -2.97 -23.04
N ASP A 41 3.53 -2.89 -23.88
CA ASP A 41 3.33 -1.82 -24.86
C ASP A 41 2.74 -0.53 -24.25
N VAL A 42 2.35 -0.57 -22.97
CA VAL A 42 1.80 0.61 -22.27
C VAL A 42 2.94 1.49 -21.78
N VAL A 43 3.19 2.57 -22.50
CA VAL A 43 4.30 3.51 -22.23
C VAL A 43 4.02 4.44 -21.04
N SER A 44 2.74 4.63 -20.66
CA SER A 44 2.37 5.55 -19.58
C SER A 44 1.23 5.00 -18.72
N PHE A 45 1.27 5.35 -17.42
CA PHE A 45 0.20 5.03 -16.49
C PHE A 45 -1.09 5.73 -16.91
N ASN A 46 -2.15 4.96 -17.12
CA ASN A 46 -3.47 5.47 -17.46
C ASN A 46 -4.38 5.44 -16.22
N LYS A 47 -4.60 6.62 -15.63
CA LYS A 47 -5.38 6.78 -14.40
C LYS A 47 -6.82 6.29 -14.54
N GLU A 48 -7.51 6.58 -15.65
CA GLU A 48 -8.91 6.20 -15.86
C GLU A 48 -9.07 4.68 -15.93
N LYS A 49 -8.16 4.00 -16.65
CA LYS A 49 -8.14 2.53 -16.70
C LYS A 49 -7.82 1.94 -15.33
N SER A 50 -6.91 2.56 -14.60
CA SER A 50 -6.57 2.15 -13.22
C SER A 50 -7.77 2.29 -12.29
N ASP A 51 -8.45 3.43 -12.30
CA ASP A 51 -9.62 3.68 -11.47
C ASP A 51 -10.77 2.70 -11.82
N SER A 52 -10.96 2.40 -13.12
CA SER A 52 -11.92 1.40 -13.56
C SER A 52 -11.57 0.01 -13.03
N LEU A 53 -10.31 -0.40 -13.11
CA LEU A 53 -9.86 -1.71 -12.62
C LEU A 53 -10.01 -1.80 -11.08
N VAL A 54 -9.69 -0.74 -10.36
CA VAL A 54 -9.93 -0.66 -8.92
C VAL A 54 -11.42 -0.85 -8.58
N ALA A 55 -12.33 -0.22 -9.34
CA ALA A 55 -13.76 -0.40 -9.14
C ALA A 55 -14.18 -1.87 -9.30
N PHE A 56 -13.67 -2.58 -10.33
CA PHE A 56 -13.96 -4.01 -10.53
C PHE A 56 -13.37 -4.91 -9.45
N TYR A 57 -12.18 -4.59 -8.93
CA TYR A 57 -11.65 -5.31 -7.77
C TYR A 57 -12.57 -5.16 -6.56
N MET A 58 -13.02 -3.93 -6.27
CA MET A 58 -13.89 -3.66 -5.12
C MET A 58 -15.28 -4.30 -5.27
N GLU A 59 -15.85 -4.28 -6.48
CA GLU A 59 -17.10 -4.99 -6.79
C GLU A 59 -16.94 -6.50 -6.53
N PHE A 60 -15.86 -7.11 -7.01
CA PHE A 60 -15.57 -8.52 -6.76
C PHE A 60 -15.44 -8.84 -5.27
N ILE A 61 -14.68 -8.04 -4.52
CA ILE A 61 -14.46 -8.23 -3.09
C ILE A 61 -15.78 -8.13 -2.31
N GLN A 62 -16.63 -7.18 -2.68
CA GLN A 62 -17.94 -7.00 -2.06
C GLN A 62 -18.86 -8.20 -2.33
N GLU A 63 -18.79 -8.76 -3.53
CA GLU A 63 -19.66 -9.88 -3.94
C GLU A 63 -19.13 -11.23 -3.44
N TYR A 64 -17.80 -11.39 -3.40
CA TYR A 64 -17.13 -12.63 -3.03
C TYR A 64 -16.10 -12.41 -1.90
N PRO A 65 -16.51 -11.94 -0.69
CA PRO A 65 -15.58 -11.54 0.37
C PRO A 65 -14.70 -12.69 0.90
N GLN A 66 -15.17 -13.92 0.79
CA GLN A 66 -14.45 -15.13 1.25
C GLN A 66 -13.67 -15.83 0.11
N ASP A 67 -13.67 -15.27 -1.08
CA ASP A 67 -12.95 -15.86 -2.20
C ASP A 67 -11.42 -15.70 -2.00
N SER A 68 -10.68 -16.70 -2.45
CA SER A 68 -9.22 -16.72 -2.35
C SER A 68 -8.54 -15.58 -3.11
N LEU A 69 -9.18 -15.02 -4.14
CA LEU A 69 -8.69 -13.89 -4.94
C LEU A 69 -8.90 -12.53 -4.26
N SER A 70 -9.89 -12.43 -3.34
CA SER A 70 -10.31 -11.14 -2.76
C SER A 70 -9.19 -10.43 -2.04
N ALA A 71 -8.39 -11.13 -1.23
CA ALA A 71 -7.20 -10.54 -0.61
C ALA A 71 -6.19 -10.04 -1.65
N GLY A 72 -6.00 -10.80 -2.74
CA GLY A 72 -5.11 -10.41 -3.84
C GLY A 72 -5.59 -9.16 -4.56
N TYR A 73 -6.87 -9.06 -4.84
CA TYR A 73 -7.47 -7.90 -5.50
C TYR A 73 -7.46 -6.66 -4.62
N LEU A 74 -7.71 -6.79 -3.32
CA LEU A 74 -7.61 -5.66 -2.39
C LEU A 74 -6.19 -5.08 -2.33
N PHE A 75 -5.18 -5.95 -2.28
CA PHE A 75 -3.78 -5.53 -2.34
C PHE A 75 -3.45 -4.82 -3.66
N LYS A 76 -3.92 -5.34 -4.80
CA LYS A 76 -3.74 -4.70 -6.12
C LYS A 76 -4.45 -3.35 -6.19
N ALA A 77 -5.68 -3.23 -5.65
CA ALA A 77 -6.43 -1.98 -5.58
C ALA A 77 -5.67 -0.92 -4.77
N ALA A 78 -5.12 -1.28 -3.61
CA ALA A 78 -4.32 -0.40 -2.77
C ALA A 78 -3.07 0.14 -3.52
N ASN A 79 -2.35 -0.76 -4.21
CA ASN A 79 -1.16 -0.37 -4.99
C ASN A 79 -1.52 0.52 -6.19
N LEU A 80 -2.62 0.24 -6.89
CA LEU A 80 -3.07 1.08 -7.99
C LEU A 80 -3.43 2.49 -7.49
N ALA A 81 -4.14 2.60 -6.38
CA ALA A 81 -4.47 3.89 -5.76
C ALA A 81 -3.21 4.65 -5.35
N MET A 82 -2.23 3.97 -4.74
CA MET A 82 -0.95 4.55 -4.37
C MET A 82 -0.19 5.07 -5.60
N ASN A 83 -0.08 4.26 -6.66
CA ASN A 83 0.61 4.63 -7.89
C ASN A 83 -0.11 5.76 -8.66
N ALA A 84 -1.43 5.86 -8.51
CA ALA A 84 -2.24 6.96 -9.04
C ALA A 84 -2.09 8.27 -8.24
N GLY A 85 -1.34 8.27 -7.14
CA GLY A 85 -1.19 9.42 -6.24
C GLY A 85 -2.40 9.64 -5.32
N ASP A 86 -3.38 8.73 -5.30
CA ASP A 86 -4.54 8.83 -4.40
C ASP A 86 -4.21 8.24 -3.02
N GLY A 87 -3.47 9.03 -2.23
CA GLY A 87 -3.01 8.60 -0.91
C GLY A 87 -4.15 8.24 0.03
N LYS A 88 -5.29 8.94 -0.01
CA LYS A 88 -6.44 8.65 0.84
C LYS A 88 -7.05 7.29 0.52
N LYS A 89 -7.24 7.00 -0.77
CA LYS A 89 -7.78 5.72 -1.22
C LYS A 89 -6.81 4.57 -0.95
N ALA A 90 -5.51 4.79 -1.16
CA ALA A 90 -4.47 3.82 -0.86
C ALA A 90 -4.46 3.45 0.64
N LEU A 91 -4.51 4.43 1.54
CA LEU A 91 -4.60 4.21 2.99
C LEU A 91 -5.83 3.40 3.36
N LEU A 92 -7.01 3.76 2.81
CA LEU A 92 -8.25 3.03 3.05
C LEU A 92 -8.10 1.55 2.71
N PHE A 93 -7.56 1.22 1.55
CA PHE A 93 -7.42 -0.15 1.10
C PHE A 93 -6.31 -0.91 1.83
N PHE A 94 -5.19 -0.28 2.17
CA PHE A 94 -4.16 -0.90 3.00
C PHE A 94 -4.68 -1.20 4.41
N ASP A 95 -5.43 -0.28 5.02
CA ASP A 95 -6.05 -0.49 6.33
C ASP A 95 -7.07 -1.64 6.28
N GLN A 96 -7.92 -1.66 5.27
CA GLN A 96 -8.85 -2.76 5.06
C GLN A 96 -8.12 -4.10 4.91
N TYR A 97 -7.02 -4.15 4.13
CA TYR A 97 -6.24 -5.38 4.01
C TYR A 97 -5.67 -5.86 5.34
N ILE A 98 -5.09 -4.96 6.12
CA ILE A 98 -4.50 -5.27 7.42
C ILE A 98 -5.57 -5.78 8.40
N GLN A 99 -6.77 -5.22 8.34
CA GLN A 99 -7.91 -5.61 9.18
C GLN A 99 -8.52 -6.95 8.76
N ASP A 100 -8.81 -7.13 7.46
CA ASP A 100 -9.56 -8.28 6.96
C ASP A 100 -8.66 -9.52 6.77
N TYR A 101 -7.36 -9.31 6.52
CA TYR A 101 -6.40 -10.37 6.20
C TYR A 101 -5.11 -10.32 7.05
N PRO A 102 -5.18 -10.21 8.40
CA PRO A 102 -4.00 -9.97 9.24
C PRO A 102 -2.97 -11.11 9.19
N GLY A 103 -3.43 -12.34 8.91
CA GLY A 103 -2.57 -13.53 8.81
C GLY A 103 -1.98 -13.80 7.42
N LYS A 104 -2.31 -12.98 6.42
CA LYS A 104 -1.76 -13.16 5.06
C LYS A 104 -0.38 -12.54 4.94
N PRO A 105 0.52 -13.11 4.13
CA PRO A 105 1.91 -12.63 3.98
C PRO A 105 2.03 -11.15 3.59
N LYS A 106 1.06 -10.63 2.84
CA LYS A 106 1.06 -9.24 2.39
C LYS A 106 0.62 -8.21 3.44
N ALA A 107 0.11 -8.63 4.61
CA ALA A 107 -0.30 -7.71 5.67
C ALA A 107 0.87 -6.84 6.17
N ALA A 108 2.06 -7.42 6.31
CA ALA A 108 3.27 -6.68 6.64
C ALA A 108 3.63 -5.66 5.55
N MET A 109 3.57 -6.06 4.28
CA MET A 109 3.83 -5.18 3.14
C MET A 109 2.82 -4.02 3.07
N CYS A 110 1.54 -4.28 3.35
CA CYS A 110 0.51 -3.23 3.43
C CYS A 110 0.85 -2.20 4.51
N MET A 111 1.34 -2.64 5.68
CA MET A 111 1.74 -1.72 6.76
C MET A 111 2.96 -0.87 6.35
N PHE A 112 3.95 -1.45 5.69
CA PHE A 112 5.08 -0.71 5.15
C PHE A 112 4.65 0.33 4.11
N PHE A 113 3.81 -0.05 3.14
CA PHE A 113 3.30 0.88 2.13
C PHE A 113 2.37 1.95 2.72
N LYS A 114 1.62 1.63 3.77
CA LYS A 114 0.85 2.64 4.51
C LYS A 114 1.77 3.75 5.06
N ALA A 115 2.90 3.38 5.69
CA ALA A 115 3.89 4.34 6.15
C ALA A 115 4.47 5.17 4.99
N PHE A 116 4.81 4.51 3.88
CA PHE A 116 5.27 5.17 2.66
C PHE A 116 4.25 6.18 2.09
N VAL A 117 2.96 5.84 2.10
CA VAL A 117 1.89 6.75 1.65
C VAL A 117 1.78 7.97 2.57
N TYR A 118 1.88 7.79 3.90
CA TYR A 118 1.92 8.93 4.82
C TYR A 118 3.09 9.85 4.54
N GLU A 119 4.28 9.30 4.31
CA GLU A 119 5.48 10.08 4.02
C GLU A 119 5.38 10.83 2.69
N ASN A 120 5.07 10.13 1.60
CA ASN A 120 5.30 10.63 0.25
C ASN A 120 4.05 11.21 -0.43
N LEU A 121 2.85 10.78 -0.06
CA LEU A 121 1.60 11.24 -0.69
C LEU A 121 0.78 12.15 0.23
N MET A 122 0.81 11.90 1.53
CA MET A 122 0.06 12.68 2.51
C MET A 122 0.92 13.76 3.17
N HIS A 123 2.26 13.63 3.09
CA HIS A 123 3.24 14.50 3.76
C HIS A 123 3.02 14.61 5.28
N ASP A 124 2.46 13.54 5.86
CA ASP A 124 2.20 13.40 7.30
C ASP A 124 3.36 12.61 7.94
N LEU A 125 4.45 13.34 8.24
CA LEU A 125 5.68 12.74 8.75
C LEU A 125 5.51 12.11 10.13
N ASP A 126 4.56 12.60 10.93
CA ASP A 126 4.31 12.04 12.26
C ASP A 126 3.65 10.67 12.15
N LYS A 127 2.62 10.53 11.31
CA LYS A 127 2.01 9.23 11.04
C LYS A 127 2.94 8.28 10.29
N ALA A 128 3.77 8.79 9.40
CA ALA A 128 4.79 7.98 8.74
C ALA A 128 5.76 7.38 9.77
N ARG A 129 6.28 8.21 10.69
CA ARG A 129 7.16 7.80 11.78
C ARG A 129 6.53 6.73 12.66
N GLU A 130 5.32 6.98 13.13
CA GLU A 130 4.57 6.04 13.95
C GLU A 130 4.38 4.70 13.23
N THR A 131 3.92 4.74 11.98
CA THR A 131 3.61 3.53 11.21
C THR A 131 4.86 2.71 10.88
N TYR A 132 5.98 3.35 10.50
CA TYR A 132 7.27 2.66 10.30
C TYR A 132 7.78 2.03 11.60
N THR A 133 7.64 2.73 12.74
CA THR A 133 8.06 2.21 14.04
C THR A 133 7.27 0.96 14.39
N ILE A 134 5.94 1.01 14.34
CA ILE A 134 5.07 -0.15 14.57
C ILE A 134 5.41 -1.30 13.62
N PHE A 135 5.68 -1.00 12.33
CA PHE A 135 6.08 -2.01 11.37
C PHE A 135 7.36 -2.75 11.78
N ILE A 136 8.40 -2.02 12.17
CA ILE A 136 9.70 -2.59 12.58
C ILE A 136 9.55 -3.45 13.83
N GLU A 137 8.75 -3.01 14.80
CA GLU A 137 8.48 -3.75 16.03
C GLU A 137 7.69 -5.03 15.77
N LYS A 138 6.67 -4.95 14.92
CA LYS A 138 5.78 -6.09 14.63
C LYS A 138 6.39 -7.10 13.66
N TYR A 139 7.24 -6.63 12.74
CA TYR A 139 7.82 -7.43 11.67
C TYR A 139 9.34 -7.28 11.54
N PRO A 140 10.12 -7.52 12.62
CA PRO A 140 11.56 -7.24 12.65
C PRO A 140 12.40 -8.05 11.65
N SER A 141 11.90 -9.22 11.24
CA SER A 141 12.56 -10.12 10.28
C SER A 141 11.98 -10.03 8.86
N ASN A 142 11.09 -9.06 8.59
CA ASN A 142 10.55 -8.87 7.26
C ASN A 142 11.58 -8.23 6.33
N ASP A 143 11.52 -8.56 5.04
CA ASP A 143 12.45 -8.02 4.02
C ASP A 143 12.49 -6.49 4.00
N PHE A 144 11.35 -5.83 4.25
CA PHE A 144 11.24 -4.36 4.31
C PHE A 144 11.68 -3.75 5.65
N ALA A 145 12.08 -4.55 6.66
CA ALA A 145 12.48 -3.99 7.97
C ALA A 145 13.72 -3.09 7.89
N LYS A 146 14.65 -3.41 7.00
CA LYS A 146 15.83 -2.59 6.74
C LYS A 146 15.45 -1.28 6.05
N ASP A 147 14.56 -1.34 5.08
CA ASP A 147 14.10 -0.16 4.33
C ASP A 147 13.28 0.77 5.23
N ALA A 148 12.43 0.23 6.09
CA ALA A 148 11.68 1.01 7.08
C ALA A 148 12.61 1.73 8.07
N LYS A 149 13.69 1.09 8.54
CA LYS A 149 14.71 1.73 9.39
C LYS A 149 15.40 2.86 8.66
N LEU A 150 15.75 2.65 7.39
CA LEU A 150 16.38 3.68 6.57
C LEU A 150 15.43 4.85 6.30
N ALA A 151 14.16 4.58 6.02
CA ALA A 151 13.13 5.59 5.87
C ALA A 151 13.00 6.45 7.14
N LEU A 152 12.93 5.82 8.33
CA LEU A 152 12.91 6.55 9.61
C LEU A 152 14.13 7.43 9.84
N GLN A 153 15.34 6.95 9.49
CA GLN A 153 16.56 7.73 9.63
C GLN A 153 16.59 8.97 8.75
N ASN A 154 15.93 8.89 7.60
CA ASN A 154 15.93 9.96 6.59
C ASN A 154 14.61 10.75 6.54
N LEU A 155 13.65 10.39 7.38
CA LEU A 155 12.33 10.99 7.39
C LEU A 155 12.39 12.52 7.55
N GLY A 156 11.85 13.23 6.57
CA GLY A 156 11.83 14.69 6.53
C GLY A 156 13.15 15.35 6.08
N LYS A 157 14.16 14.56 5.68
CA LYS A 157 15.41 15.10 5.12
C LYS A 157 15.29 15.29 3.61
N THR A 158 15.89 16.37 3.12
CA THR A 158 16.05 16.54 1.66
C THR A 158 17.20 15.65 1.14
N PRO A 159 17.21 15.34 -0.18
CA PRO A 159 18.32 14.59 -0.79
C PRO A 159 19.70 15.22 -0.49
N GLU A 160 19.80 16.55 -0.49
CA GLU A 160 21.03 17.28 -0.21
C GLU A 160 21.49 17.09 1.26
N MET A 161 20.56 17.04 2.19
CA MET A 161 20.86 16.74 3.60
C MET A 161 21.40 15.33 3.76
N ILE A 162 20.80 14.35 3.07
CA ILE A 162 21.23 12.96 3.11
C ILE A 162 22.64 12.82 2.53
N VAL A 163 22.92 13.44 1.38
CA VAL A 163 24.26 13.44 0.76
C VAL A 163 25.29 14.05 1.71
N ARG A 164 25.00 15.22 2.29
CA ARG A 164 25.90 15.90 3.24
C ARG A 164 26.22 15.05 4.46
N GLU A 165 25.22 14.38 5.03
CA GLU A 165 25.45 13.48 6.17
C GLU A 165 26.31 12.27 5.78
N PHE A 166 26.10 11.71 4.60
CA PHE A 166 26.91 10.62 4.08
C PHE A 166 28.38 11.02 3.90
N GLU A 167 28.64 12.18 3.27
CA GLU A 167 29.98 12.72 3.08
C GLU A 167 30.67 12.99 4.43
N ALA A 168 29.96 13.59 5.39
CA ALA A 168 30.49 13.86 6.72
C ALA A 168 30.88 12.56 7.44
N ARG A 169 30.05 11.51 7.36
CA ARG A 169 30.36 10.19 7.94
C ARG A 169 31.59 9.55 7.27
N ALA A 170 31.64 9.58 5.93
CA ALA A 170 32.76 9.03 5.18
C ALA A 170 34.09 9.72 5.54
N LYS A 171 34.07 11.04 5.71
CA LYS A 171 35.23 11.82 6.15
C LYS A 171 35.67 11.47 7.58
N ALA A 172 34.70 11.34 8.50
CA ALA A 172 34.96 10.94 9.88
C ALA A 172 35.57 9.54 9.97
N ASP A 173 35.02 8.58 9.18
CA ASP A 173 35.52 7.20 9.15
C ASP A 173 36.95 7.13 8.57
N SER A 174 37.25 7.92 7.55
CA SER A 174 38.59 8.02 6.99
C SER A 174 39.58 8.56 8.00
N ALA A 175 39.23 9.60 8.78
CA ALA A 175 40.06 10.16 9.84
C ALA A 175 40.31 9.14 10.98
N ARG A 176 39.28 8.41 11.40
CA ARG A 176 39.39 7.34 12.40
C ARG A 176 40.36 6.23 11.96
N ARG A 177 40.26 5.79 10.70
CA ARG A 177 41.14 4.78 10.11
C ARG A 177 42.61 5.27 10.09
N ALA A 178 42.83 6.52 9.70
CA ALA A 178 44.15 7.12 9.66
C ALA A 178 44.80 7.19 11.09
N ASP A 179 44.02 7.61 12.10
CA ASP A 179 44.46 7.67 13.50
C ASP A 179 44.78 6.27 14.05
N SER A 180 43.92 5.28 13.78
CA SER A 180 44.13 3.88 14.17
C SER A 180 45.43 3.32 13.57
N LEU A 181 45.67 3.58 12.27
CA LEU A 181 46.91 3.16 11.59
C LEU A 181 48.15 3.85 12.18
N ALA A 182 48.07 5.13 12.53
CA ALA A 182 49.16 5.87 13.17
C ALA A 182 49.48 5.30 14.55
N LYS A 183 48.49 4.97 15.38
CA LYS A 183 48.65 4.33 16.68
C LYS A 183 49.31 2.94 16.57
N MET A 184 48.87 2.11 15.63
CA MET A 184 49.45 0.79 15.37
C MET A 184 50.94 0.88 14.97
N LYS A 185 51.32 1.84 14.09
CA LYS A 185 52.72 2.05 13.70
C LYS A 185 53.59 2.49 14.86
N LYS A 186 53.03 3.29 15.78
CA LYS A 186 53.75 3.77 16.99
C LYS A 186 54.02 2.62 18.00
N THR A 187 53.05 1.71 18.15
CA THR A 187 53.18 0.54 19.05
C THR A 187 54.19 -0.48 18.51
N ARG A 188 54.30 -0.63 17.18
CA ARG A 188 55.22 -1.59 16.54
C ARG A 188 56.71 -1.13 16.54
N LYS A 189 56.95 0.14 16.82
CA LYS A 189 58.30 0.73 16.89
C LYS A 189 58.88 0.72 18.31
N ARG A 190 58.11 0.28 19.31
CA ARG A 190 58.56 0.04 20.70
C ARG A 190 58.82 -1.44 20.93
#